data_69fa274f23f8cf9f2c5c0478c2c2f321
#
_entry.id   69fa274f23f8cf9f2c5c0478c2c2f321
#
_cell.length_a   1.000
_cell.length_b   1.000
_cell.length_c   1.000
_cell.angle_alpha   90.00
_cell.angle_beta   90.00
_cell.angle_gamma   90.00
#
_symmetry.space_group_name_H-M   'P 1'
#
loop_
_entity.id
_entity.type
_entity.pdbx_description
1 polymer ?
#
loop_
_entity_poly.entity_id
_entity_poly.type
_entity_poly.pdbx_seq_one_letter_code
_entity_poly.pdbx_strand_id
1 'polypeptide(L)'
;RVARYHNIFGPEGTWDGGREKAPAAICRKVAYLPAEGGAIEVWGDGKQTRSFLYIDECIEATRRLMDSDFMGPVNIGSEEMVTIDELVDTAARVSGKEVRKVHKLDAPLGVRGRNSNNDLVREKLGWDYSQTLEEGIRKTYEWIHGQINQNEEPTYYEDVHGLVAGNV
;
A
#
# COMPACT_ATOMS: atom_id res chain seq x y z
N ARG A 1 16.67 13.31 -16.55
CA ARG A 1 15.62 13.64 -15.55
C ARG A 1 15.66 12.64 -14.41
N VAL A 2 15.34 13.06 -13.20
CA VAL A 2 15.40 12.20 -12.01
C VAL A 2 14.08 12.31 -11.23
N ALA A 3 13.37 11.18 -11.11
CA ALA A 3 12.20 11.04 -10.24
C ALA A 3 12.59 10.29 -8.96
N ARG A 4 12.07 10.72 -7.82
CA ARG A 4 12.15 10.04 -6.53
C ARG A 4 10.76 9.55 -6.15
N TYR A 5 10.51 8.26 -6.35
CA TYR A 5 9.21 7.65 -6.05
C TYR A 5 9.04 7.36 -4.56
N HIS A 6 7.86 7.70 -4.03
CA HIS A 6 7.49 7.50 -2.64
C HIS A 6 6.37 6.46 -2.52
N ASN A 7 6.72 5.23 -2.09
CA ASN A 7 5.79 4.16 -1.76
C ASN A 7 4.68 3.94 -2.81
N ILE A 8 5.10 3.65 -4.04
CA ILE A 8 4.15 3.36 -5.13
C ILE A 8 3.53 1.99 -4.91
N PHE A 9 2.22 1.87 -5.14
CA PHE A 9 1.47 0.63 -5.04
C PHE A 9 0.36 0.55 -6.09
N GLY A 10 -0.13 -0.64 -6.36
CA GLY A 10 -1.22 -0.88 -7.32
C GLY A 10 -1.27 -2.33 -7.79
N PRO A 11 -2.24 -2.66 -8.68
CA PRO A 11 -2.29 -3.93 -9.37
C PRO A 11 -1.00 -4.26 -10.12
N GLU A 12 -0.80 -5.54 -10.43
CA GLU A 12 0.34 -6.09 -11.20
C GLU A 12 1.71 -5.91 -10.53
N GLY A 13 1.77 -5.31 -9.35
CA GLY A 13 2.97 -5.25 -8.52
C GLY A 13 3.17 -6.53 -7.71
N THR A 14 4.34 -6.65 -7.06
CA THR A 14 4.60 -7.74 -6.11
C THR A 14 3.62 -7.64 -4.94
N TRP A 15 2.83 -8.69 -4.72
CA TRP A 15 1.81 -8.77 -3.68
C TRP A 15 2.01 -9.94 -2.72
N ASP A 16 2.93 -10.86 -3.05
CA ASP A 16 3.31 -12.02 -2.23
C ASP A 16 4.82 -12.29 -2.32
N GLY A 17 5.34 -13.17 -1.44
CA GLY A 17 6.75 -13.61 -1.46
C GLY A 17 7.71 -12.73 -0.64
N GLY A 18 7.23 -11.82 0.21
CA GLY A 18 8.01 -11.08 1.21
C GLY A 18 8.74 -9.84 0.67
N ARG A 19 8.43 -9.39 -0.55
CA ARG A 19 8.96 -8.16 -1.15
C ARG A 19 7.89 -7.10 -1.40
N GLU A 20 6.65 -7.43 -1.07
CA GLU A 20 5.50 -6.56 -1.25
C GLU A 20 5.55 -5.34 -0.32
N LYS A 21 4.98 -4.24 -0.78
CA LYS A 21 4.78 -3.04 0.04
C LYS A 21 3.55 -3.21 0.95
N ALA A 22 3.50 -2.44 2.05
CA ALA A 22 2.45 -2.53 3.05
C ALA A 22 1.01 -2.54 2.47
N PRO A 23 0.64 -1.70 1.48
CA PRO A 23 -0.70 -1.77 0.89
C PRO A 23 -1.02 -3.14 0.28
N ALA A 24 -0.11 -3.71 -0.50
CA ALA A 24 -0.30 -5.02 -1.13
C ALA A 24 -0.32 -6.15 -0.09
N ALA A 25 0.61 -6.12 0.89
CA ALA A 25 0.65 -7.10 1.98
C ALA A 25 -0.64 -7.11 2.80
N ILE A 26 -1.17 -5.92 3.15
CA ILE A 26 -2.42 -5.80 3.92
C ILE A 26 -3.61 -6.24 3.07
N CYS A 27 -3.71 -5.83 1.81
CA CYS A 27 -4.75 -6.30 0.90
C CYS A 27 -4.74 -7.83 0.79
N ARG A 28 -3.57 -8.45 0.64
CA ARG A 28 -3.42 -9.90 0.61
C ARG A 28 -3.90 -10.56 1.89
N LYS A 29 -3.43 -10.10 3.06
CA LYS A 29 -3.85 -10.64 4.36
C LYS A 29 -5.36 -10.58 4.53
N VAL A 30 -5.98 -9.46 4.17
CA VAL A 30 -7.44 -9.29 4.26
C VAL A 30 -8.16 -10.15 3.20
N ALA A 31 -7.59 -10.32 2.00
CA ALA A 31 -8.20 -11.15 0.96
C ALA A 31 -8.29 -12.63 1.37
N TYR A 32 -7.28 -13.14 2.08
CA TYR A 32 -7.28 -14.52 2.59
C TYR A 32 -8.23 -14.75 3.77
N LEU A 33 -8.71 -13.72 4.46
CA LEU A 33 -9.69 -13.90 5.52
C LEU A 33 -11.01 -14.46 4.97
N PRO A 34 -11.75 -15.29 5.73
CA PRO A 34 -13.10 -15.70 5.39
C PRO A 34 -14.05 -14.50 5.27
N ALA A 35 -15.24 -14.72 4.73
CA ALA A 35 -16.20 -13.65 4.44
C ALA A 35 -16.62 -12.84 5.69
N GLU A 36 -16.73 -13.51 6.83
CA GLU A 36 -17.03 -12.91 8.13
C GLU A 36 -15.88 -12.09 8.71
N GLY A 37 -14.66 -12.26 8.18
CA GLY A 37 -13.47 -11.58 8.66
C GLY A 37 -12.56 -12.45 9.51
N GLY A 38 -11.68 -11.81 10.29
CA GLY A 38 -10.73 -12.53 11.13
C GLY A 38 -9.63 -11.63 11.68
N ALA A 39 -8.51 -12.23 12.08
CA ALA A 39 -7.38 -11.51 12.63
C ALA A 39 -6.21 -11.47 11.63
N ILE A 40 -5.56 -10.31 11.53
CA ILE A 40 -4.31 -10.17 10.80
C ILE A 40 -3.19 -9.66 11.69
N GLU A 41 -1.98 -10.11 11.44
CA GLU A 41 -0.78 -9.61 12.10
C GLU A 41 -0.38 -8.24 11.53
N VAL A 42 -0.11 -7.29 12.43
CA VAL A 42 0.43 -5.95 12.12
C VAL A 42 1.77 -5.78 12.83
N TRP A 43 2.83 -5.49 12.09
CA TRP A 43 4.15 -5.28 12.68
C TRP A 43 4.25 -3.95 13.42
N GLY A 44 4.77 -4.01 14.64
CA GLY A 44 4.90 -2.88 15.54
C GLY A 44 3.58 -2.48 16.20
N ASP A 45 3.49 -1.21 16.59
CA ASP A 45 2.33 -0.63 17.29
C ASP A 45 1.24 -0.10 16.33
N GLY A 46 1.41 -0.30 15.02
CA GLY A 46 0.50 0.19 13.99
C GLY A 46 0.46 1.71 13.80
N LYS A 47 1.21 2.48 14.63
CA LYS A 47 1.19 3.96 14.66
C LYS A 47 2.24 4.62 13.76
N GLN A 48 3.13 3.84 13.15
CA GLN A 48 4.05 4.36 12.15
C GLN A 48 3.27 4.89 10.94
N THR A 49 3.64 6.07 10.46
CA THR A 49 2.91 6.75 9.40
C THR A 49 3.64 6.68 8.06
N ARG A 50 2.90 6.54 6.99
CA ARG A 50 3.38 6.54 5.61
C ARG A 50 2.38 7.26 4.71
N SER A 51 2.87 7.75 3.58
CA SER A 51 2.03 8.06 2.43
C SER A 51 2.26 7.04 1.33
N PHE A 52 1.23 6.77 0.55
CA PHE A 52 1.25 5.82 -0.55
C PHE A 52 0.63 6.44 -1.79
N LEU A 53 1.31 6.31 -2.93
CA LEU A 53 0.82 6.84 -4.21
C LEU A 53 0.38 5.69 -5.10
N TYR A 54 -0.83 5.80 -5.65
CA TYR A 54 -1.35 4.82 -6.60
C TYR A 54 -0.58 4.86 -7.92
N ILE A 55 -0.42 3.70 -8.55
CA ILE A 55 0.48 3.52 -9.72
C ILE A 55 0.12 4.42 -10.90
N ASP A 56 -1.17 4.60 -11.23
CA ASP A 56 -1.58 5.42 -12.37
C ASP A 56 -1.17 6.89 -12.19
N GLU A 57 -1.27 7.41 -10.97
CA GLU A 57 -0.80 8.75 -10.61
C GLU A 57 0.72 8.88 -10.79
N CYS A 58 1.47 7.84 -10.39
CA CYS A 58 2.91 7.80 -10.60
C CYS A 58 3.29 7.80 -12.08
N ILE A 59 2.57 7.03 -12.90
CA ILE A 59 2.78 6.97 -14.36
C ILE A 59 2.53 8.34 -14.99
N GLU A 60 1.41 8.99 -14.64
CA GLU A 60 1.10 10.33 -15.18
C GLU A 60 2.14 11.38 -14.79
N ALA A 61 2.55 11.41 -13.51
CA ALA A 61 3.63 12.32 -13.09
C ALA A 61 4.96 12.05 -13.81
N THR A 62 5.28 10.76 -14.00
CA THR A 62 6.48 10.36 -14.72
C THR A 62 6.44 10.79 -16.19
N ARG A 63 5.29 10.61 -16.86
CA ARG A 63 5.07 11.06 -18.23
C ARG A 63 5.26 12.58 -18.35
N ARG A 64 4.64 13.36 -17.45
CA ARG A 64 4.83 14.82 -17.43
C ARG A 64 6.28 15.24 -17.21
N LEU A 65 7.00 14.53 -16.32
CA LEU A 65 8.43 14.78 -16.13
C LEU A 65 9.24 14.51 -17.41
N MET A 66 8.92 13.42 -18.12
CA MET A 66 9.58 13.08 -19.39
C MET A 66 9.32 14.13 -20.48
N ASP A 67 8.13 14.70 -20.55
CA ASP A 67 7.72 15.69 -21.53
C ASP A 67 8.19 17.12 -21.17
N SER A 68 8.60 17.37 -19.91
CA SER A 68 9.04 18.68 -19.43
C SER A 68 10.50 18.97 -19.75
N ASP A 69 10.92 20.24 -19.63
CA ASP A 69 12.33 20.65 -19.67
C ASP A 69 13.03 20.58 -18.29
N PHE A 70 12.32 20.15 -17.25
CA PHE A 70 12.86 20.08 -15.91
C PHE A 70 13.83 18.90 -15.76
N MET A 71 15.09 19.18 -15.42
CA MET A 71 16.17 18.20 -15.36
C MET A 71 16.51 17.75 -13.94
N GLY A 72 16.14 18.54 -12.93
CA GLY A 72 16.50 18.26 -11.55
C GLY A 72 15.69 17.12 -10.92
N PRO A 73 16.10 16.62 -9.75
CA PRO A 73 15.34 15.61 -9.06
C PRO A 73 14.02 16.18 -8.54
N VAL A 74 12.93 15.38 -8.67
CA VAL A 74 11.61 15.73 -8.16
C VAL A 74 10.99 14.53 -7.41
N ASN A 75 10.32 14.80 -6.31
CA ASN A 75 9.55 13.77 -5.61
C ASN A 75 8.23 13.53 -6.36
N ILE A 76 7.89 12.26 -6.51
CA ILE A 76 6.60 11.79 -7.00
C ILE A 76 6.01 10.88 -5.93
N GLY A 77 5.00 11.36 -5.23
CA GLY A 77 4.42 10.70 -4.08
C GLY A 77 3.10 11.33 -3.67
N SER A 78 2.52 10.80 -2.60
CA SER A 78 1.34 11.37 -1.95
C SER A 78 1.74 12.10 -0.66
N GLU A 79 1.00 13.13 -0.29
CA GLU A 79 1.09 13.80 1.00
C GLU A 79 0.06 13.27 2.00
N GLU A 80 -0.88 12.42 1.55
CA GLU A 80 -1.88 11.76 2.41
C GLU A 80 -1.20 10.77 3.37
N MET A 81 -1.00 11.21 4.60
CA MET A 81 -0.36 10.42 5.67
C MET A 81 -1.39 9.54 6.37
N VAL A 82 -1.10 8.26 6.48
CA VAL A 82 -1.89 7.30 7.25
C VAL A 82 -1.00 6.48 8.16
N THR A 83 -1.53 6.05 9.29
CA THR A 83 -0.92 5.00 10.11
C THR A 83 -1.11 3.62 9.43
N ILE A 84 -0.32 2.64 9.82
CA ILE A 84 -0.53 1.26 9.34
C ILE A 84 -1.87 0.73 9.83
N ASP A 85 -2.30 1.11 11.02
CA ASP A 85 -3.63 0.73 11.53
C ASP A 85 -4.77 1.31 10.68
N GLU A 86 -4.68 2.58 10.27
CA GLU A 86 -5.65 3.20 9.35
C GLU A 86 -5.63 2.57 7.96
N LEU A 87 -4.46 2.12 7.50
CA LEU A 87 -4.35 1.38 6.24
C LEU A 87 -5.08 0.03 6.32
N VAL A 88 -4.97 -0.68 7.45
CA VAL A 88 -5.74 -1.92 7.71
C VAL A 88 -7.24 -1.62 7.73
N ASP A 89 -7.67 -0.56 8.42
CA ASP A 89 -9.08 -0.17 8.49
C ASP A 89 -9.64 0.18 7.10
N THR A 90 -8.82 0.80 6.25
CA THR A 90 -9.19 1.08 4.86
C THR A 90 -9.37 -0.19 4.05
N ALA A 91 -8.46 -1.16 4.17
CA ALA A 91 -8.58 -2.45 3.47
C ALA A 91 -9.79 -3.27 4.00
N ALA A 92 -10.05 -3.23 5.32
CA ALA A 92 -11.22 -3.86 5.93
C ALA A 92 -12.51 -3.26 5.37
N ARG A 93 -12.61 -1.93 5.33
CA ARG A 93 -13.77 -1.22 4.78
C ARG A 93 -14.01 -1.53 3.29
N VAL A 94 -12.94 -1.57 2.50
CA VAL A 94 -12.98 -1.90 1.07
C VAL A 94 -13.46 -3.34 0.84
N SER A 95 -12.99 -4.29 1.64
CA SER A 95 -13.34 -5.71 1.53
C SER A 95 -14.73 -6.06 2.09
N GLY A 96 -15.28 -5.21 2.95
CA GLY A 96 -16.50 -5.49 3.71
C GLY A 96 -16.33 -6.54 4.82
N LYS A 97 -15.10 -6.90 5.17
CA LYS A 97 -14.78 -7.91 6.21
C LYS A 97 -14.51 -7.26 7.55
N GLU A 98 -14.85 -7.96 8.65
CA GLU A 98 -14.44 -7.54 9.98
C GLU A 98 -12.98 -7.94 10.24
N VAL A 99 -12.10 -6.97 10.46
CA VAL A 99 -10.66 -7.21 10.64
C VAL A 99 -10.21 -6.80 12.03
N ARG A 100 -9.69 -7.77 12.79
CA ARG A 100 -9.03 -7.55 14.07
C ARG A 100 -7.51 -7.48 13.88
N LYS A 101 -6.90 -6.42 14.37
CA LYS A 101 -5.43 -6.20 14.31
C LYS A 101 -4.75 -6.88 15.50
N VAL A 102 -3.70 -7.67 15.23
CA VAL A 102 -2.83 -8.27 16.26
C VAL A 102 -1.44 -7.70 16.08
N HIS A 103 -1.04 -6.83 17.02
CA HIS A 103 0.22 -6.11 16.94
C HIS A 103 1.40 -6.96 17.42
N LYS A 104 2.42 -7.13 16.56
CA LYS A 104 3.66 -7.81 16.86
C LYS A 104 4.74 -6.77 17.20
N LEU A 105 4.84 -6.43 18.49
CA LEU A 105 5.66 -5.30 18.98
C LEU A 105 7.16 -5.53 18.84
N ASP A 106 7.62 -6.77 18.76
CA ASP A 106 9.02 -7.18 18.59
C ASP A 106 9.47 -7.27 17.13
N ALA A 107 8.55 -7.04 16.17
CA ALA A 107 8.88 -7.05 14.75
C ALA A 107 9.71 -5.81 14.36
N PRO A 108 10.57 -5.93 13.32
CA PRO A 108 11.38 -4.81 12.85
C PRO A 108 10.51 -3.62 12.43
N LEU A 109 10.80 -2.45 12.99
CA LEU A 109 10.17 -1.19 12.62
C LEU A 109 11.11 -0.37 11.73
N GLY A 110 10.58 0.16 10.65
CA GLY A 110 11.27 1.16 9.85
C GLY A 110 11.20 2.56 10.49
N VAL A 111 11.41 3.62 9.71
CA VAL A 111 11.26 5.01 10.17
C VAL A 111 9.85 5.28 10.70
N ARG A 112 9.73 6.15 11.71
CA ARG A 112 8.44 6.44 12.36
C ARG A 112 7.42 7.12 11.43
N GLY A 113 7.89 8.01 10.56
CA GLY A 113 7.03 8.70 9.59
C GLY A 113 7.78 9.06 8.31
N ARG A 114 7.10 9.01 7.18
CA ARG A 114 7.60 9.46 5.88
C ARG A 114 6.45 9.78 4.94
N ASN A 115 6.53 10.97 4.31
CA ASN A 115 5.66 11.35 3.19
C ASN A 115 6.47 12.01 2.07
N SER A 116 5.81 12.37 0.97
CA SER A 116 6.34 13.24 -0.06
C SER A 116 6.09 14.71 0.31
N ASN A 117 6.95 15.60 -0.16
CA ASN A 117 6.62 17.01 -0.35
C ASN A 117 6.45 17.22 -1.85
N ASN A 118 5.28 17.69 -2.27
CA ASN A 118 4.89 17.82 -3.65
C ASN A 118 4.96 19.27 -4.19
N ASP A 119 5.49 20.24 -3.43
CA ASP A 119 5.55 21.64 -3.88
C ASP A 119 6.29 21.78 -5.21
N LEU A 120 7.46 21.12 -5.31
CA LEU A 120 8.29 21.20 -6.52
C LEU A 120 7.63 20.54 -7.73
N VAL A 121 6.98 19.39 -7.57
CA VAL A 121 6.31 18.71 -8.69
C VAL A 121 5.09 19.50 -9.16
N ARG A 122 4.36 20.14 -8.26
CA ARG A 122 3.28 21.07 -8.61
C ARG A 122 3.80 22.26 -9.40
N GLU A 123 4.87 22.90 -8.92
CA GLU A 123 5.49 24.08 -9.56
C GLU A 123 6.03 23.75 -10.97
N LYS A 124 6.77 22.64 -11.10
CA LYS A 124 7.52 22.34 -12.34
C LYS A 124 6.71 21.55 -13.37
N LEU A 125 5.77 20.71 -12.93
CA LEU A 125 5.02 19.81 -13.81
C LEU A 125 3.52 20.10 -13.86
N GLY A 126 3.01 21.02 -13.03
CA GLY A 126 1.57 21.29 -12.91
C GLY A 126 0.78 20.04 -12.53
N TRP A 127 1.41 19.12 -11.75
CA TRP A 127 0.81 17.86 -11.38
C TRP A 127 0.62 17.78 -9.86
N ASP A 128 -0.51 17.20 -9.48
CA ASP A 128 -0.77 16.68 -8.14
C ASP A 128 -1.59 15.40 -8.28
N TYR A 129 -1.53 14.53 -7.26
CA TYR A 129 -2.35 13.33 -7.25
C TYR A 129 -3.83 13.69 -7.01
N SER A 130 -4.72 12.91 -7.61
CA SER A 130 -6.17 13.10 -7.53
C SER A 130 -6.89 11.91 -6.89
N GLN A 131 -6.31 10.70 -6.98
CA GLN A 131 -6.90 9.51 -6.37
C GLN A 131 -6.56 9.43 -4.89
N THR A 132 -7.59 9.17 -4.08
CA THR A 132 -7.45 8.91 -2.65
C THR A 132 -6.77 7.56 -2.40
N LEU A 133 -6.19 7.39 -1.21
CA LEU A 133 -5.65 6.09 -0.79
C LEU A 133 -6.71 4.99 -0.86
N GLU A 134 -7.94 5.26 -0.43
CA GLU A 134 -9.02 4.27 -0.44
C GLU A 134 -9.36 3.78 -1.84
N GLU A 135 -9.42 4.67 -2.84
CA GLU A 135 -9.65 4.30 -4.24
C GLU A 135 -8.53 3.39 -4.77
N GLY A 136 -7.27 3.71 -4.47
CA GLY A 136 -6.12 2.88 -4.83
C GLY A 136 -6.13 1.52 -4.14
N ILE A 137 -6.47 1.48 -2.84
CA ILE A 137 -6.61 0.23 -2.07
C ILE A 137 -7.72 -0.65 -2.63
N ARG A 138 -8.87 -0.07 -3.02
CA ARG A 138 -9.98 -0.81 -3.63
C ARG A 138 -9.53 -1.55 -4.90
N LYS A 139 -8.92 -0.85 -5.84
CA LYS A 139 -8.43 -1.44 -7.09
C LYS A 139 -7.37 -2.51 -6.84
N THR A 140 -6.47 -2.26 -5.89
CA THR A 140 -5.40 -3.21 -5.54
C THR A 140 -5.97 -4.46 -4.86
N TYR A 141 -6.92 -4.29 -3.93
CA TYR A 141 -7.59 -5.40 -3.25
C TYR A 141 -8.38 -6.27 -4.23
N GLU A 142 -9.18 -5.65 -5.10
CA GLU A 142 -9.98 -6.36 -6.11
C GLU A 142 -9.08 -7.21 -7.03
N TRP A 143 -7.96 -6.64 -7.46
CA TRP A 143 -6.99 -7.36 -8.29
C TRP A 143 -6.34 -8.53 -7.53
N ILE A 144 -5.82 -8.31 -6.31
CA ILE A 144 -5.20 -9.37 -5.49
C ILE A 144 -6.22 -10.48 -5.18
N HIS A 145 -7.44 -10.11 -4.79
CA HIS A 145 -8.50 -11.08 -4.52
C HIS A 145 -8.82 -11.92 -5.77
N GLY A 146 -8.81 -11.29 -6.96
CA GLY A 146 -8.94 -12.00 -8.22
C GLY A 146 -7.77 -12.97 -8.49
N GLN A 147 -6.53 -12.59 -8.17
CA GLN A 147 -5.36 -13.47 -8.33
C GLN A 147 -5.43 -14.68 -7.40
N ILE A 148 -5.85 -14.50 -6.15
CA ILE A 148 -6.02 -15.58 -5.16
C ILE A 148 -7.07 -16.58 -5.67
N ASN A 149 -8.20 -16.12 -6.19
CA ASN A 149 -9.27 -16.98 -6.69
C ASN A 149 -8.92 -17.73 -7.99
N GLN A 150 -7.90 -17.29 -8.73
CA GLN A 150 -7.41 -17.95 -9.94
C GLN A 150 -6.31 -18.98 -9.67
N ASN A 151 -5.63 -18.88 -8.52
CA ASN A 151 -4.58 -19.80 -8.11
C ASN A 151 -5.19 -20.88 -7.20
N GLU A 152 -5.14 -22.15 -7.63
CA GLU A 152 -5.71 -23.28 -6.89
C GLU A 152 -4.98 -23.65 -5.60
N GLU A 153 -3.77 -23.12 -5.36
CA GLU A 153 -3.00 -23.33 -4.13
C GLU A 153 -2.74 -22.01 -3.40
N PRO A 154 -3.28 -21.83 -2.17
CA PRO A 154 -2.97 -20.66 -1.37
C PRO A 154 -1.51 -20.69 -0.88
N THR A 155 -0.78 -19.60 -1.12
CA THR A 155 0.60 -19.40 -0.64
C THR A 155 0.66 -18.74 0.76
N TYR A 156 -0.44 -18.78 1.51
CA TYR A 156 -0.48 -18.20 2.85
C TYR A 156 -0.24 -19.27 3.92
N TYR A 157 0.32 -18.83 5.04
CA TYR A 157 0.47 -19.64 6.24
C TYR A 157 -0.46 -19.09 7.32
N GLU A 158 -1.40 -19.93 7.80
CA GLU A 158 -2.01 -19.71 9.10
C GLU A 158 -1.00 -20.14 10.17
N ASP A 159 -0.69 -19.25 11.09
CA ASP A 159 0.04 -19.65 12.28
C ASP A 159 -0.88 -20.49 13.22
N VAL A 160 -0.27 -21.06 14.26
CA VAL A 160 -0.97 -21.90 15.25
C VAL A 160 -2.11 -21.16 16.00
N HIS A 161 -2.28 -19.88 15.77
CA HIS A 161 -3.33 -19.02 16.37
C HIS A 161 -4.39 -18.57 15.36
N GLY A 162 -4.36 -19.07 14.12
CA GLY A 162 -5.29 -18.69 13.06
C GLY A 162 -5.08 -17.26 12.56
N LEU A 163 -3.86 -16.73 12.65
CA LEU A 163 -3.48 -15.41 12.14
C LEU A 163 -3.00 -15.53 10.71
N VAL A 164 -3.51 -14.68 9.83
CA VAL A 164 -2.90 -14.51 8.50
C VAL A 164 -1.63 -13.68 8.67
N ALA A 165 -0.49 -14.35 8.62
CA ALA A 165 0.83 -13.77 8.79
C ALA A 165 1.53 -13.59 7.43
N GLY A 166 2.58 -12.80 7.42
CA GLY A 166 3.43 -12.54 6.26
C GLY A 166 4.17 -11.22 6.43
N ASN A 167 5.26 -11.04 5.71
CA ASN A 167 6.05 -9.81 5.79
C ASN A 167 5.24 -8.58 5.35
N VAL A 168 5.40 -7.46 6.07
CA VAL A 168 4.86 -6.13 5.73
C VAL A 168 6.01 -5.21 5.38
#